data_1e2f27c9a31549a98726b791c2aa698b
#
_entry.id   1e2f27c9a31549a98726b791c2aa698b
#
_cell.length_a   1.000
_cell.length_b   1.000
_cell.length_c   1.000
_cell.angle_alpha   90.00
_cell.angle_beta   90.00
_cell.angle_gamma   90.00
#
_symmetry.space_group_name_H-M   'P 1'
#
loop_
_entity.id
_entity.type
_entity.pdbx_description
1 polymer ?
#
loop_
_entity_poly.entity_id
_entity_poly.type
_entity_poly.pdbx_seq_one_letter_code
_entity_poly.pdbx_strand_id
1 'polypeptide(L)'
;GADPDKVKRELSENDVLVESWGGKVQSVEISALNGEGVDELLDSLLIETEMLDLKANRKCLAVGTVIDSKLDKGLGPIGTILVQKGTLKVGDPFICNDYPGKVKSIMNENGKRLKIAEPSDAVQLQGFNSVPKAGDLIAVLEREKDLKKISNERQKNRREIEQKRISFSLNEMSALIKEGSIKTLPVIIKGDVDGSIDALSENIVKLNNDEVEIKVIHSAVGMVTESDVLLAEASNAVIIGFNVQVSSNAKLQASQAGVDIRIYNVIYNVVDEVKLA
;
A
#
# COMPACT_ATOMS: atom_id res chain seq x y z
N GLY A 1 -17.13 16.78 -20.79
CA GLY A 1 -15.92 16.96 -21.61
C GLY A 1 -15.19 15.66 -21.90
N ALA A 2 -15.68 14.48 -21.44
CA ALA A 2 -15.14 13.18 -21.82
C ALA A 2 -15.74 12.72 -23.17
N ASP A 3 -14.99 11.90 -23.89
CA ASP A 3 -15.42 11.26 -25.13
C ASP A 3 -15.51 9.75 -24.89
N PRO A 4 -16.73 9.19 -24.63
CA PRO A 4 -16.90 7.78 -24.34
C PRO A 4 -16.45 6.85 -25.47
N ASP A 5 -16.65 7.25 -26.72
CA ASP A 5 -16.28 6.42 -27.86
C ASP A 5 -14.75 6.33 -28.03
N LYS A 6 -14.03 7.40 -27.70
CA LYS A 6 -12.57 7.37 -27.66
C LYS A 6 -12.07 6.41 -26.58
N VAL A 7 -12.64 6.46 -25.37
CA VAL A 7 -12.27 5.54 -24.27
C VAL A 7 -12.57 4.09 -24.63
N LYS A 8 -13.75 3.81 -25.21
CA LYS A 8 -14.11 2.46 -25.67
C LYS A 8 -13.12 1.92 -26.72
N ARG A 9 -12.62 2.80 -27.60
CA ARG A 9 -11.60 2.43 -28.59
C ARG A 9 -10.27 2.09 -27.96
N GLU A 10 -9.79 2.94 -27.04
CA GLU A 10 -8.56 2.70 -26.28
C GLU A 10 -8.64 1.41 -25.45
N LEU A 11 -9.80 1.11 -24.85
CA LEU A 11 -10.05 -0.15 -24.15
C LEU A 11 -9.98 -1.35 -25.11
N SER A 12 -10.57 -1.24 -26.30
CA SER A 12 -10.51 -2.28 -27.34
C SER A 12 -9.08 -2.56 -27.83
N GLU A 13 -8.23 -1.55 -27.90
CA GLU A 13 -6.80 -1.70 -28.22
C GLU A 13 -6.03 -2.46 -27.12
N ASN A 14 -6.57 -2.49 -25.91
CA ASN A 14 -6.03 -3.24 -24.76
C ASN A 14 -6.80 -4.55 -24.49
N ASP A 15 -7.42 -5.15 -25.50
CA ASP A 15 -8.17 -6.42 -25.44
C ASP A 15 -9.42 -6.39 -24.53
N VAL A 16 -9.94 -5.20 -24.18
CA VAL A 16 -11.18 -5.02 -23.43
C VAL A 16 -12.29 -4.57 -24.37
N LEU A 17 -13.02 -5.52 -24.93
CA LEU A 17 -14.12 -5.23 -25.86
C LEU A 17 -15.45 -5.11 -25.10
N VAL A 18 -16.09 -3.94 -25.22
CA VAL A 18 -17.38 -3.65 -24.58
C VAL A 18 -18.56 -4.32 -25.30
N GLU A 19 -19.65 -4.60 -24.58
CA GLU A 19 -20.83 -5.29 -25.10
C GLU A 19 -21.46 -4.58 -26.30
N SER A 20 -21.52 -3.25 -26.28
CA SER A 20 -22.04 -2.43 -27.40
C SER A 20 -21.23 -2.61 -28.69
N TRP A 21 -20.02 -3.12 -28.63
CA TRP A 21 -19.15 -3.43 -29.78
C TRP A 21 -18.98 -4.93 -30.01
N GLY A 22 -19.87 -5.75 -29.39
CA GLY A 22 -19.88 -7.21 -29.55
C GLY A 22 -18.97 -7.96 -28.59
N GLY A 23 -18.47 -7.32 -27.57
CA GLY A 23 -17.68 -7.93 -26.48
C GLY A 23 -18.56 -8.52 -25.37
N LYS A 24 -17.91 -8.81 -24.23
CA LYS A 24 -18.58 -9.38 -23.04
C LYS A 24 -18.57 -8.43 -21.85
N VAL A 25 -17.87 -7.31 -21.93
CA VAL A 25 -17.70 -6.37 -20.82
C VAL A 25 -18.79 -5.33 -20.87
N GLN A 26 -19.59 -5.23 -19.82
CA GLN A 26 -20.61 -4.19 -19.69
C GLN A 26 -19.94 -2.82 -19.55
N SER A 27 -20.54 -1.80 -20.11
CA SER A 27 -20.06 -0.42 -20.02
C SER A 27 -21.21 0.54 -19.73
N VAL A 28 -21.05 1.36 -18.71
CA VAL A 28 -22.02 2.39 -18.31
C VAL A 28 -21.34 3.75 -18.34
N GLU A 29 -21.96 4.71 -18.99
CA GLU A 29 -21.47 6.10 -19.04
C GLU A 29 -22.01 6.85 -17.82
N ILE A 30 -21.12 7.40 -16.99
CA ILE A 30 -21.49 8.06 -15.75
C ILE A 30 -20.93 9.48 -15.66
N SER A 31 -21.64 10.33 -14.91
CA SER A 31 -21.13 11.60 -14.40
C SER A 31 -21.19 11.60 -12.88
N ALA A 32 -20.06 11.31 -12.22
CA ALA A 32 -20.00 11.29 -10.77
C ALA A 32 -20.35 12.66 -10.13
N LEU A 33 -20.08 13.77 -10.84
CA LEU A 33 -20.41 15.11 -10.37
C LEU A 33 -21.92 15.35 -10.35
N ASN A 34 -22.65 14.87 -11.37
CA ASN A 34 -24.08 15.09 -11.52
C ASN A 34 -24.92 13.93 -10.96
N GLY A 35 -24.31 12.79 -10.66
CA GLY A 35 -25.00 11.56 -10.29
C GLY A 35 -25.67 10.81 -11.45
N GLU A 36 -25.41 11.25 -12.68
CA GLU A 36 -26.02 10.67 -13.89
C GLU A 36 -25.39 9.29 -14.18
N GLY A 37 -26.22 8.27 -14.50
CA GLY A 37 -25.80 6.92 -14.82
C GLY A 37 -25.31 6.08 -13.61
N VAL A 38 -25.32 6.61 -12.39
CA VAL A 38 -24.81 5.91 -11.19
C VAL A 38 -25.73 4.74 -10.82
N ASP A 39 -27.06 4.91 -10.90
CA ASP A 39 -28.01 3.86 -10.61
C ASP A 39 -27.88 2.71 -11.63
N GLU A 40 -27.71 3.01 -12.92
CA GLU A 40 -27.49 2.03 -13.97
C GLU A 40 -26.18 1.25 -13.75
N LEU A 41 -25.11 1.92 -13.26
CA LEU A 41 -23.87 1.25 -12.88
C LEU A 41 -24.08 0.27 -11.74
N LEU A 42 -24.83 0.66 -10.71
CA LEU A 42 -25.15 -0.22 -9.57
C LEU A 42 -25.97 -1.42 -9.99
N ASP A 43 -26.98 -1.23 -10.85
CA ASP A 43 -27.79 -2.31 -11.38
C ASP A 43 -26.96 -3.29 -12.23
N SER A 44 -26.06 -2.77 -13.07
CA SER A 44 -25.13 -3.60 -13.86
C SER A 44 -24.19 -4.41 -12.97
N LEU A 45 -23.67 -3.82 -11.89
CA LEU A 45 -22.85 -4.52 -10.90
C LEU A 45 -23.62 -5.62 -10.18
N LEU A 46 -24.90 -5.38 -9.83
CA LEU A 46 -25.75 -6.39 -9.20
C LEU A 46 -25.98 -7.58 -10.14
N ILE A 47 -26.29 -7.36 -11.41
CA ILE A 47 -26.47 -8.41 -12.40
C ILE A 47 -25.19 -9.24 -12.55
N GLU A 48 -24.03 -8.59 -12.68
CA GLU A 48 -22.74 -9.27 -12.83
C GLU A 48 -22.40 -10.11 -11.59
N THR A 49 -22.66 -9.60 -10.39
CA THR A 49 -22.43 -10.34 -9.15
C THR A 49 -23.37 -11.53 -8.97
N GLU A 50 -24.63 -11.44 -9.43
CA GLU A 50 -25.53 -12.59 -9.46
C GLU A 50 -25.07 -13.69 -10.41
N MET A 51 -24.54 -13.31 -11.58
CA MET A 51 -24.00 -14.27 -12.54
C MET A 51 -22.78 -15.02 -12.02
N LEU A 52 -21.96 -14.38 -11.19
CA LEU A 52 -20.78 -14.99 -10.58
C LEU A 52 -21.09 -15.96 -9.44
N ASP A 53 -22.32 -15.97 -8.89
CA ASP A 53 -22.78 -16.83 -7.77
C ASP A 53 -21.76 -16.92 -6.61
N LEU A 54 -21.24 -15.76 -6.18
CA LEU A 54 -20.19 -15.67 -5.18
C LEU A 54 -20.68 -16.13 -3.81
N LYS A 55 -19.99 -17.13 -3.23
CA LYS A 55 -20.34 -17.72 -1.93
C LYS A 55 -19.17 -17.67 -0.97
N ALA A 56 -19.45 -17.36 0.31
CA ALA A 56 -18.46 -17.39 1.37
C ALA A 56 -18.98 -18.17 2.58
N ASN A 57 -18.08 -18.95 3.21
CA ASN A 57 -18.40 -19.67 4.43
C ASN A 57 -18.19 -18.76 5.65
N ARG A 58 -19.25 -18.48 6.41
CA ARG A 58 -19.21 -17.68 7.64
C ARG A 58 -18.75 -18.48 8.88
N LYS A 59 -18.85 -19.83 8.84
CA LYS A 59 -18.62 -20.70 10.00
C LYS A 59 -17.21 -21.25 10.08
N CYS A 60 -16.22 -20.56 9.50
CA CYS A 60 -14.82 -20.92 9.60
C CYS A 60 -14.00 -19.78 10.23
N LEU A 61 -12.74 -20.03 10.47
CA LEU A 61 -11.79 -18.99 10.91
C LEU A 61 -11.68 -17.90 9.85
N ALA A 62 -11.66 -16.65 10.30
CA ALA A 62 -11.66 -15.53 9.38
C ALA A 62 -10.35 -15.45 8.59
N VAL A 63 -10.51 -15.17 7.30
CA VAL A 63 -9.41 -14.81 6.40
C VAL A 63 -9.84 -13.58 5.63
N GLY A 64 -8.93 -12.65 5.48
CA GLY A 64 -9.15 -11.42 4.73
C GLY A 64 -7.87 -10.88 4.14
N THR A 65 -8.01 -9.80 3.40
CA THR A 65 -6.89 -9.11 2.76
C THR A 65 -6.83 -7.67 3.26
N VAL A 66 -5.62 -7.18 3.52
CA VAL A 66 -5.38 -5.77 3.84
C VAL A 66 -5.54 -4.97 2.55
N ILE A 67 -6.48 -4.03 2.56
CA ILE A 67 -6.70 -3.10 1.45
C ILE A 67 -5.73 -1.92 1.55
N ASP A 68 -5.61 -1.38 2.76
CA ASP A 68 -4.77 -0.23 3.06
C ASP A 68 -4.38 -0.21 4.53
N SER A 69 -3.34 0.54 4.88
CA SER A 69 -2.87 0.66 6.25
C SER A 69 -2.32 2.04 6.57
N LYS A 70 -2.46 2.42 7.83
CA LYS A 70 -1.94 3.69 8.35
C LYS A 70 -1.41 3.54 9.77
N LEU A 71 -0.53 4.45 10.16
CA LEU A 71 -0.05 4.57 11.52
C LEU A 71 -0.76 5.74 12.22
N ASP A 72 -1.68 5.41 13.14
CA ASP A 72 -2.37 6.41 13.96
C ASP A 72 -1.55 6.73 15.22
N LYS A 73 -1.48 8.02 15.60
CA LYS A 73 -0.69 8.49 16.76
C LYS A 73 -1.21 7.96 18.11
N GLY A 74 -2.51 7.67 18.21
CA GLY A 74 -3.14 7.20 19.45
C GLY A 74 -3.44 5.71 19.46
N LEU A 75 -3.85 5.16 18.30
CA LEU A 75 -4.30 3.79 18.16
C LEU A 75 -3.22 2.83 17.66
N GLY A 76 -2.07 3.37 17.19
CA GLY A 76 -0.99 2.59 16.58
C GLY A 76 -1.30 2.13 15.16
N PRO A 77 -0.73 1.00 14.70
CA PRO A 77 -1.00 0.47 13.38
C PRO A 77 -2.46 0.07 13.20
N ILE A 78 -3.10 0.57 12.15
CA ILE A 78 -4.47 0.27 11.75
C ILE A 78 -4.43 -0.23 10.30
N GLY A 79 -5.12 -1.33 10.02
CA GLY A 79 -5.33 -1.82 8.66
C GLY A 79 -6.80 -1.82 8.28
N THR A 80 -7.13 -1.45 7.06
CA THR A 80 -8.44 -1.68 6.46
C THR A 80 -8.44 -3.06 5.84
N ILE A 81 -9.32 -3.94 6.34
CA ILE A 81 -9.38 -5.35 5.97
C ILE A 81 -10.69 -5.63 5.25
N LEU A 82 -10.61 -6.30 4.11
CA LEU A 82 -11.76 -6.94 3.49
C LEU A 82 -11.83 -8.39 3.98
N VAL A 83 -12.88 -8.72 4.71
CA VAL A 83 -13.11 -10.10 5.16
C VAL A 83 -13.61 -10.92 3.98
N GLN A 84 -12.88 -11.97 3.60
CA GLN A 84 -13.21 -12.83 2.45
C GLN A 84 -13.99 -14.08 2.86
N LYS A 85 -13.67 -14.64 4.01
CA LYS A 85 -14.38 -15.81 4.58
C LYS A 85 -14.25 -15.84 6.09
N GLY A 86 -15.13 -16.59 6.74
CA GLY A 86 -15.16 -16.72 8.18
C GLY A 86 -15.77 -15.51 8.88
N THR A 87 -15.80 -15.52 10.20
CA THR A 87 -16.27 -14.41 11.02
C THR A 87 -15.13 -13.94 11.90
N LEU A 88 -14.74 -12.68 11.74
CA LEU A 88 -13.69 -12.02 12.53
C LEU A 88 -14.32 -11.45 13.82
N LYS A 89 -13.72 -11.71 14.98
CA LYS A 89 -14.22 -11.25 16.28
C LYS A 89 -13.16 -10.47 17.05
N VAL A 90 -13.62 -9.54 17.87
CA VAL A 90 -12.73 -8.86 18.81
C VAL A 90 -12.14 -9.89 19.79
N GLY A 91 -10.82 -9.86 19.95
CA GLY A 91 -10.07 -10.81 20.78
C GLY A 91 -9.42 -11.94 19.97
N ASP A 92 -9.79 -12.17 18.73
CA ASP A 92 -9.22 -13.23 17.90
C ASP A 92 -7.72 -13.04 17.71
N PRO A 93 -6.91 -14.10 17.88
CA PRO A 93 -5.51 -14.08 17.49
C PRO A 93 -5.39 -14.27 15.99
N PHE A 94 -4.59 -13.43 15.33
CA PHE A 94 -4.39 -13.51 13.90
C PHE A 94 -2.91 -13.40 13.51
N ILE A 95 -2.61 -13.87 12.32
CA ILE A 95 -1.33 -13.61 11.67
C ILE A 95 -1.59 -12.75 10.43
N CYS A 96 -0.78 -11.72 10.25
CA CYS A 96 -0.76 -10.92 9.04
C CYS A 96 0.62 -11.08 8.43
N ASN A 97 0.69 -11.78 7.30
CA ASN A 97 1.94 -12.19 6.68
C ASN A 97 2.88 -12.89 7.69
N ASP A 98 3.92 -12.21 8.18
CA ASP A 98 4.92 -12.76 9.12
C ASP A 98 4.71 -12.31 10.57
N TYR A 99 3.79 -11.37 10.81
CA TYR A 99 3.61 -10.72 12.09
C TYR A 99 2.34 -11.22 12.80
N PRO A 100 2.48 -11.65 14.06
CA PRO A 100 1.33 -12.01 14.88
C PRO A 100 0.61 -10.75 15.34
N GLY A 101 -0.71 -10.85 15.51
CA GLY A 101 -1.54 -9.78 16.05
C GLY A 101 -2.70 -10.34 16.87
N LYS A 102 -3.43 -9.44 17.53
CA LYS A 102 -4.67 -9.75 18.22
C LYS A 102 -5.68 -8.65 17.98
N VAL A 103 -6.87 -9.01 17.57
CA VAL A 103 -7.96 -8.07 17.31
C VAL A 103 -8.31 -7.29 18.55
N LYS A 104 -7.90 -6.02 18.62
CA LYS A 104 -8.22 -5.12 19.75
C LYS A 104 -9.56 -4.42 19.55
N SER A 105 -9.81 -3.94 18.32
CA SER A 105 -11.08 -3.33 17.95
C SER A 105 -11.33 -3.49 16.45
N ILE A 106 -12.61 -3.52 16.10
CA ILE A 106 -13.11 -3.54 14.72
C ILE A 106 -14.00 -2.30 14.58
N MET A 107 -13.82 -1.52 13.53
CA MET A 107 -14.62 -0.33 13.22
C MET A 107 -15.10 -0.41 11.78
N ASN A 108 -16.34 0.02 11.55
CA ASN A 108 -16.87 0.15 10.19
C ASN A 108 -16.40 1.47 9.54
N GLU A 109 -16.83 1.71 8.30
CA GLU A 109 -16.54 2.93 7.51
C GLU A 109 -16.96 4.23 8.21
N ASN A 110 -17.99 4.16 9.07
CA ASN A 110 -18.50 5.30 9.85
C ASN A 110 -17.80 5.50 11.20
N GLY A 111 -16.72 4.73 11.48
CA GLY A 111 -16.00 4.78 12.75
C GLY A 111 -16.74 4.14 13.94
N LYS A 112 -17.88 3.44 13.69
CA LYS A 112 -18.63 2.74 14.73
C LYS A 112 -17.93 1.42 15.07
N ARG A 113 -17.76 1.14 16.37
CA ARG A 113 -17.19 -0.12 16.83
C ARG A 113 -18.13 -1.29 16.61
N LEU A 114 -17.59 -2.34 16.02
CA LEU A 114 -18.24 -3.63 15.80
C LEU A 114 -17.65 -4.68 16.74
N LYS A 115 -18.45 -5.70 17.09
CA LYS A 115 -17.98 -6.88 17.82
C LYS A 115 -17.47 -7.98 16.88
N ILE A 116 -18.07 -8.06 15.71
CA ILE A 116 -17.82 -9.06 14.67
C ILE A 116 -17.78 -8.38 13.31
N ALA A 117 -17.06 -8.97 12.36
CA ALA A 117 -17.14 -8.66 10.94
C ALA A 117 -17.32 -9.97 10.16
N GLU A 118 -18.20 -9.93 9.16
CA GLU A 118 -18.58 -11.06 8.31
C GLU A 118 -17.93 -10.97 6.93
N PRO A 119 -17.99 -12.03 6.11
CA PRO A 119 -17.52 -11.96 4.73
C PRO A 119 -18.18 -10.81 3.96
N SER A 120 -17.41 -10.12 3.13
CA SER A 120 -17.71 -8.90 2.40
C SER A 120 -17.66 -7.59 3.22
N ASP A 121 -17.52 -7.66 4.54
CA ASP A 121 -17.33 -6.45 5.33
C ASP A 121 -15.92 -5.89 5.11
N ALA A 122 -15.86 -4.60 4.79
CA ALA A 122 -14.64 -3.80 4.81
C ALA A 122 -14.54 -3.08 6.16
N VAL A 123 -13.57 -3.45 6.98
CA VAL A 123 -13.48 -2.95 8.36
C VAL A 123 -12.09 -2.44 8.68
N GLN A 124 -12.01 -1.42 9.53
CA GLN A 124 -10.75 -0.98 10.12
C GLN A 124 -10.45 -1.84 11.35
N LEU A 125 -9.29 -2.50 11.31
CA LEU A 125 -8.81 -3.39 12.35
C LEU A 125 -7.64 -2.75 13.10
N GLN A 126 -7.72 -2.76 14.42
CA GLN A 126 -6.63 -2.42 15.32
C GLN A 126 -6.10 -3.68 16.00
N GLY A 127 -4.79 -3.76 16.18
CA GLY A 127 -4.17 -4.87 16.91
C GLY A 127 -2.97 -5.49 16.20
N PHE A 128 -2.50 -4.83 15.15
CA PHE A 128 -1.24 -5.16 14.49
C PHE A 128 -0.04 -4.76 15.36
N ASN A 129 1.04 -5.53 15.28
CA ASN A 129 2.32 -5.21 15.94
C ASN A 129 3.22 -4.32 15.07
N SER A 130 3.00 -4.33 13.76
CA SER A 130 3.65 -3.43 12.79
C SER A 130 2.61 -3.01 11.75
N VAL A 131 2.90 -1.96 10.99
CA VAL A 131 2.03 -1.53 9.89
C VAL A 131 2.01 -2.63 8.83
N PRO A 132 0.85 -3.24 8.52
CA PRO A 132 0.75 -4.23 7.46
C PRO A 132 0.89 -3.56 6.10
N LYS A 133 1.19 -4.34 5.06
CA LYS A 133 1.21 -3.85 3.69
C LYS A 133 -0.12 -4.10 2.98
N ALA A 134 -0.46 -3.24 2.03
CA ALA A 134 -1.58 -3.50 1.12
C ALA A 134 -1.35 -4.83 0.39
N GLY A 135 -2.40 -5.65 0.28
CA GLY A 135 -2.31 -7.00 -0.27
C GLY A 135 -1.90 -8.10 0.72
N ASP A 136 -1.45 -7.77 1.94
CA ASP A 136 -1.13 -8.77 2.95
C ASP A 136 -2.36 -9.59 3.34
N LEU A 137 -2.18 -10.91 3.48
CA LEU A 137 -3.22 -11.79 3.95
C LEU A 137 -3.26 -11.83 5.47
N ILE A 138 -4.46 -11.64 6.03
CA ILE A 138 -4.74 -11.86 7.45
C ILE A 138 -5.48 -13.18 7.62
N ALA A 139 -5.03 -14.01 8.57
CA ALA A 139 -5.69 -15.26 8.92
C ALA A 139 -5.81 -15.38 10.43
N VAL A 140 -7.03 -15.66 10.90
CA VAL A 140 -7.30 -15.98 12.32
C VAL A 140 -6.86 -17.40 12.61
N LEU A 141 -6.30 -17.62 13.79
CA LEU A 141 -5.86 -18.93 14.29
C LEU A 141 -6.62 -19.28 15.55
N GLU A 142 -6.85 -20.59 15.77
CA GLU A 142 -7.56 -21.06 16.96
C GLU A 142 -6.77 -20.83 18.24
N ARG A 143 -5.44 -20.93 18.16
CA ARG A 143 -4.56 -20.89 19.34
C ARG A 143 -3.45 -19.87 19.22
N GLU A 144 -3.30 -19.05 20.22
CA GLU A 144 -2.22 -18.06 20.29
C GLU A 144 -0.80 -18.68 20.32
N LYS A 145 -0.68 -19.96 20.76
CA LYS A 145 0.60 -20.68 20.73
C LYS A 145 1.08 -21.00 19.32
N ASP A 146 0.16 -21.28 18.40
CA ASP A 146 0.48 -21.62 17.01
C ASP A 146 0.93 -20.38 16.24
N LEU A 147 0.41 -19.21 16.60
CA LEU A 147 0.86 -17.91 16.09
C LEU A 147 2.36 -17.70 16.22
N LYS A 148 2.90 -17.92 17.43
CA LYS A 148 4.33 -17.71 17.71
C LYS A 148 5.21 -18.64 16.89
N LYS A 149 4.80 -19.90 16.72
CA LYS A 149 5.56 -20.88 15.92
C LYS A 149 5.58 -20.48 14.45
N ILE A 150 4.41 -20.20 13.87
CA ILE A 150 4.28 -19.82 12.45
C ILE A 150 5.02 -18.51 12.17
N SER A 151 4.86 -17.51 13.05
CA SER A 151 5.56 -16.24 12.89
C SER A 151 7.08 -16.40 12.94
N ASN A 152 7.60 -17.18 13.89
CA ASN A 152 9.04 -17.40 14.00
C ASN A 152 9.61 -18.13 12.77
N GLU A 153 8.91 -19.15 12.25
CA GLU A 153 9.32 -19.87 11.05
C GLU A 153 9.32 -18.96 9.81
N ARG A 154 8.25 -18.16 9.62
CA ARG A 154 8.16 -17.23 8.49
C ARG A 154 9.23 -16.15 8.57
N GLN A 155 9.43 -15.55 9.75
CA GLN A 155 10.48 -14.54 9.95
C GLN A 155 11.89 -15.12 9.71
N LYS A 156 12.15 -16.36 10.12
CA LYS A 156 13.40 -17.04 9.85
C LYS A 156 13.62 -17.22 8.34
N ASN A 157 12.63 -17.76 7.65
CA ASN A 157 12.69 -17.96 6.20
C ASN A 157 12.90 -16.63 5.46
N ARG A 158 12.21 -15.57 5.87
CA ARG A 158 12.37 -14.23 5.29
C ARG A 158 13.80 -13.71 5.47
N ARG A 159 14.36 -13.82 6.68
CA ARG A 159 15.76 -13.40 6.95
C ARG A 159 16.75 -14.19 6.09
N GLU A 160 16.53 -15.49 5.90
CA GLU A 160 17.39 -16.32 5.03
C GLU A 160 17.30 -15.88 3.56
N ILE A 161 16.10 -15.53 3.08
CA ILE A 161 15.90 -15.00 1.71
C ILE A 161 16.53 -13.62 1.55
N GLU A 162 16.35 -12.73 2.52
CA GLU A 162 16.96 -11.40 2.51
C GLU A 162 18.49 -11.46 2.55
N GLN A 163 19.06 -12.32 3.37
CA GLN A 163 20.52 -12.53 3.41
C GLN A 163 21.07 -13.04 2.07
N LYS A 164 20.37 -13.98 1.41
CA LYS A 164 20.75 -14.44 0.08
C LYS A 164 20.66 -13.33 -0.98
N ARG A 165 19.64 -12.48 -0.93
CA ARG A 165 19.51 -11.32 -1.83
C ARG A 165 20.63 -10.30 -1.63
N ILE A 166 20.98 -9.99 -0.39
CA ILE A 166 22.07 -9.05 -0.08
C ILE A 166 23.40 -9.58 -0.60
N SER A 167 23.69 -10.88 -0.45
CA SER A 167 24.95 -11.48 -0.95
C SER A 167 25.03 -11.48 -2.49
N PHE A 168 23.90 -11.62 -3.19
CA PHE A 168 23.85 -11.49 -4.65
C PHE A 168 24.09 -10.04 -5.08
N SER A 169 23.42 -9.08 -4.43
CA SER A 169 23.54 -7.65 -4.73
C SER A 169 24.96 -7.11 -4.55
N LEU A 170 25.71 -7.55 -3.52
CA LEU A 170 27.10 -7.11 -3.29
C LEU A 170 28.04 -7.57 -4.42
N ASN A 171 27.83 -8.75 -4.99
CA ASN A 171 28.63 -9.24 -6.12
C ASN A 171 28.28 -8.49 -7.43
N GLU A 172 27.02 -8.14 -7.65
CA GLU A 172 26.58 -7.33 -8.79
C GLU A 172 27.05 -5.88 -8.66
N MET A 173 26.96 -5.27 -7.45
CA MET A 173 27.49 -3.92 -7.22
C MET A 173 28.99 -3.81 -7.49
N SER A 174 29.77 -4.83 -7.16
CA SER A 174 31.21 -4.82 -7.45
C SER A 174 31.52 -4.88 -8.95
N ALA A 175 30.63 -5.41 -9.76
CA ALA A 175 30.72 -5.42 -11.22
C ALA A 175 30.29 -4.06 -11.82
N LEU A 176 29.22 -3.45 -11.29
CA LEU A 176 28.68 -2.15 -11.76
C LEU A 176 29.60 -0.96 -11.39
N ILE A 177 30.30 -1.01 -10.25
CA ILE A 177 31.30 0.01 -9.86
C ILE A 177 32.48 0.07 -10.85
N LYS A 178 32.71 -0.99 -11.63
CA LYS A 178 33.77 -1.02 -12.65
C LYS A 178 33.36 -0.39 -14.00
N GLU A 179 32.08 -0.14 -14.24
CA GLU A 179 31.54 0.36 -15.52
C GLU A 179 31.20 1.85 -15.58
N GLY A 180 31.51 2.67 -14.59
CA GLY A 180 31.58 4.14 -14.70
C GLY A 180 30.24 4.89 -14.63
N SER A 181 30.02 5.56 -13.51
CA SER A 181 29.29 6.84 -13.29
C SER A 181 27.88 7.01 -13.81
N ILE A 182 26.94 6.20 -13.39
CA ILE A 182 25.55 6.65 -13.32
C ILE A 182 25.42 7.47 -12.02
N LYS A 183 24.96 8.71 -12.11
CA LYS A 183 24.67 9.53 -10.92
C LYS A 183 23.45 8.96 -10.22
N THR A 184 23.59 8.58 -8.95
CA THR A 184 22.50 8.03 -8.15
C THR A 184 21.89 9.14 -7.28
N LEU A 185 20.58 9.35 -7.38
CA LEU A 185 19.82 10.23 -6.49
C LEU A 185 19.13 9.36 -5.41
N PRO A 186 19.66 9.33 -4.19
CA PRO A 186 19.04 8.58 -3.10
C PRO A 186 17.84 9.34 -2.52
N VAL A 187 16.72 8.64 -2.30
CA VAL A 187 15.48 9.23 -1.82
C VAL A 187 14.90 8.41 -0.67
N ILE A 188 14.38 9.11 0.34
CA ILE A 188 13.56 8.53 1.42
C ILE A 188 12.11 8.98 1.22
N ILE A 189 11.16 8.04 1.25
CA ILE A 189 9.74 8.32 1.04
C ILE A 189 8.98 8.12 2.34
N LYS A 190 8.18 9.13 2.72
CA LYS A 190 7.25 9.05 3.85
C LYS A 190 5.84 9.37 3.37
N GLY A 191 4.87 8.52 3.68
CA GLY A 191 3.47 8.69 3.26
C GLY A 191 2.49 8.54 4.42
N ASP A 192 1.27 9.01 4.22
CA ASP A 192 0.16 8.88 5.17
C ASP A 192 -0.37 7.44 5.22
N VAL A 193 -0.38 6.75 4.09
CA VAL A 193 -0.81 5.36 3.91
C VAL A 193 0.17 4.57 3.03
N ASP A 194 0.13 3.25 3.16
CA ASP A 194 1.06 2.36 2.44
C ASP A 194 0.86 2.43 0.92
N GLY A 195 -0.39 2.43 0.45
CA GLY A 195 -0.71 2.54 -0.98
C GLY A 195 -0.19 3.82 -1.64
N SER A 196 -0.17 4.96 -0.92
CA SER A 196 0.42 6.21 -1.42
C SER A 196 1.93 6.11 -1.61
N ILE A 197 2.61 5.40 -0.70
CA ILE A 197 4.06 5.17 -0.75
C ILE A 197 4.42 4.30 -1.95
N ASP A 198 3.69 3.21 -2.16
CA ASP A 198 3.93 2.29 -3.26
C ASP A 198 3.71 2.98 -4.61
N ALA A 199 2.58 3.70 -4.77
CA ALA A 199 2.31 4.46 -5.98
C ALA A 199 3.38 5.52 -6.26
N LEU A 200 3.85 6.22 -5.23
CA LEU A 200 4.90 7.23 -5.37
C LEU A 200 6.24 6.59 -5.75
N SER A 201 6.60 5.50 -5.07
CA SER A 201 7.85 4.76 -5.32
C SER A 201 7.91 4.24 -6.77
N GLU A 202 6.83 3.64 -7.27
CA GLU A 202 6.75 3.18 -8.66
C GLU A 202 6.88 4.30 -9.67
N ASN A 203 6.21 5.44 -9.44
CA ASN A 203 6.28 6.57 -10.35
C ASN A 203 7.67 7.23 -10.37
N ILE A 204 8.33 7.32 -9.20
CA ILE A 204 9.69 7.86 -9.11
C ILE A 204 10.70 6.94 -9.81
N VAL A 205 10.61 5.62 -9.60
CA VAL A 205 11.51 4.65 -10.23
C VAL A 205 11.35 4.63 -11.76
N LYS A 206 10.16 4.91 -12.30
CA LYS A 206 9.94 5.04 -13.75
C LYS A 206 10.65 6.26 -14.40
N LEU A 207 11.16 7.18 -13.58
CA LEU A 207 11.92 8.35 -14.08
C LEU A 207 13.40 8.04 -14.32
N ASN A 208 13.88 6.86 -13.93
CA ASN A 208 15.25 6.45 -14.19
C ASN A 208 15.58 6.55 -15.68
N ASN A 209 16.74 7.10 -15.97
CA ASN A 209 17.29 7.22 -17.31
C ASN A 209 18.78 6.81 -17.32
N ASP A 210 19.42 6.86 -18.48
CA ASP A 210 20.82 6.44 -18.64
C ASP A 210 21.84 7.34 -17.91
N GLU A 211 21.43 8.54 -17.47
CA GLU A 211 22.30 9.51 -16.77
C GLU A 211 22.10 9.52 -15.27
N VAL A 212 20.84 9.30 -14.79
CA VAL A 212 20.48 9.39 -13.37
C VAL A 212 19.63 8.20 -12.95
N GLU A 213 20.05 7.49 -11.92
CA GLU A 213 19.30 6.45 -11.24
C GLU A 213 18.75 6.99 -9.91
N ILE A 214 17.41 6.99 -9.77
CA ILE A 214 16.76 7.34 -8.51
C ILE A 214 16.60 6.08 -7.68
N LYS A 215 17.18 6.09 -6.48
CA LYS A 215 17.16 4.94 -5.59
C LYS A 215 16.38 5.24 -4.33
N VAL A 216 15.23 4.58 -4.14
CA VAL A 216 14.49 4.62 -2.88
C VAL A 216 15.24 3.80 -1.83
N ILE A 217 15.86 4.48 -0.85
CA ILE A 217 16.64 3.85 0.22
C ILE A 217 15.72 3.33 1.31
N HIS A 218 14.72 4.12 1.65
CA HIS A 218 13.79 3.80 2.72
C HIS A 218 12.41 4.36 2.41
N SER A 219 11.39 3.58 2.73
CA SER A 219 9.99 4.01 2.64
C SER A 219 9.24 3.58 3.90
N ALA A 220 8.44 4.48 4.49
CA ALA A 220 7.66 4.16 5.67
C ALA A 220 6.43 5.05 5.83
N VAL A 221 5.39 4.49 6.43
CA VAL A 221 4.16 5.21 6.78
C VAL A 221 4.36 6.06 8.02
N GLY A 222 3.78 7.26 8.01
CA GLY A 222 3.76 8.19 9.13
C GLY A 222 4.58 9.46 8.89
N MET A 223 4.63 10.30 9.93
CA MET A 223 5.34 11.59 9.88
C MET A 223 6.85 11.41 9.69
N VAL A 224 7.50 12.44 9.17
CA VAL A 224 8.97 12.51 9.10
C VAL A 224 9.53 12.72 10.50
N THR A 225 10.48 11.87 10.90
CA THR A 225 11.10 11.83 12.23
C THR A 225 12.59 12.18 12.18
N GLU A 226 13.20 12.36 13.34
CA GLU A 226 14.65 12.58 13.48
C GLU A 226 15.48 11.43 12.90
N SER A 227 15.00 10.19 13.06
CA SER A 227 15.68 9.00 12.51
C SER A 227 15.71 9.00 10.98
N ASP A 228 14.65 9.52 10.34
CA ASP A 228 14.60 9.66 8.89
C ASP A 228 15.61 10.70 8.41
N VAL A 229 15.78 11.81 9.15
CA VAL A 229 16.76 12.85 8.85
C VAL A 229 18.20 12.33 9.03
N LEU A 230 18.49 11.58 10.10
CA LEU A 230 19.80 10.95 10.29
C LEU A 230 20.14 9.97 9.17
N LEU A 231 19.16 9.19 8.72
CA LEU A 231 19.34 8.27 7.60
C LEU A 231 19.59 9.03 6.29
N ALA A 232 18.86 10.12 6.07
CA ALA A 232 19.05 10.97 4.89
C ALA A 232 20.44 11.63 4.87
N GLU A 233 20.90 12.16 6.00
CA GLU A 233 22.24 12.71 6.17
C GLU A 233 23.32 11.68 5.86
N ALA A 234 23.22 10.48 6.47
CA ALA A 234 24.16 9.39 6.26
C ALA A 234 24.24 8.88 4.82
N SER A 235 23.14 9.00 4.08
CA SER A 235 22.99 8.49 2.71
C SER A 235 23.03 9.58 1.66
N ASN A 236 23.17 10.85 2.04
CA ASN A 236 23.05 12.03 1.18
C ASN A 236 21.74 12.03 0.38
N ALA A 237 20.65 11.67 1.05
CA ALA A 237 19.33 11.47 0.44
C ALA A 237 18.41 12.67 0.65
N VAL A 238 17.47 12.85 -0.28
CA VAL A 238 16.36 13.79 -0.15
C VAL A 238 15.18 13.08 0.50
N ILE A 239 14.46 13.75 1.41
CA ILE A 239 13.25 13.21 2.03
C ILE A 239 12.02 13.77 1.30
N ILE A 240 11.21 12.88 0.75
CA ILE A 240 9.93 13.19 0.12
C ILE A 240 8.82 12.73 1.06
N GLY A 241 8.04 13.70 1.57
CA GLY A 241 6.85 13.43 2.36
C GLY A 241 5.58 13.62 1.53
N PHE A 242 4.72 12.62 1.51
CA PHE A 242 3.44 12.69 0.83
C PHE A 242 2.31 12.73 1.84
N ASN A 243 1.58 13.85 1.88
CA ASN A 243 0.45 14.09 2.79
C ASN A 243 0.78 13.85 4.28
N VAL A 244 2.03 14.07 4.68
CA VAL A 244 2.51 13.87 6.05
C VAL A 244 3.07 15.15 6.65
N GLN A 245 3.15 15.18 7.98
CA GLN A 245 3.78 16.26 8.73
C GLN A 245 5.23 15.92 9.05
N VAL A 246 6.04 16.96 9.24
CA VAL A 246 7.41 16.84 9.73
C VAL A 246 7.42 17.20 11.23
N SER A 247 8.04 16.36 12.07
CA SER A 247 8.16 16.68 13.48
C SER A 247 9.02 17.91 13.70
N SER A 248 8.76 18.67 14.78
CA SER A 248 9.49 19.91 15.08
C SER A 248 11.00 19.67 15.22
N ASN A 249 11.38 18.56 15.85
CA ASN A 249 12.77 18.19 16.04
C ASN A 249 13.42 17.78 14.69
N ALA A 250 12.69 17.04 13.84
CA ALA A 250 13.19 16.68 12.50
C ALA A 250 13.45 17.92 11.63
N LYS A 251 12.60 18.96 11.72
CA LYS A 251 12.83 20.23 11.01
C LYS A 251 14.12 20.92 11.46
N LEU A 252 14.35 20.99 12.77
CA LEU A 252 15.56 21.59 13.33
C LEU A 252 16.80 20.83 12.91
N GLN A 253 16.77 19.51 13.01
CA GLN A 253 17.87 18.65 12.65
C GLN A 253 18.17 18.68 11.14
N ALA A 254 17.17 18.67 10.29
CA ALA A 254 17.33 18.78 8.84
C ALA A 254 17.99 20.11 8.44
N SER A 255 17.60 21.22 9.10
CA SER A 255 18.22 22.53 8.88
C SER A 255 19.70 22.56 9.32
N GLN A 256 20.06 21.82 10.38
CA GLN A 256 21.44 21.73 10.85
C GLN A 256 22.31 20.82 9.97
N ALA A 257 21.75 19.70 9.53
CA ALA A 257 22.41 18.69 8.70
C ALA A 257 22.41 19.03 7.19
N GLY A 258 21.65 20.07 6.77
CA GLY A 258 21.53 20.42 5.34
C GLY A 258 20.70 19.41 4.53
N VAL A 259 19.83 18.64 5.20
CA VAL A 259 18.97 17.66 4.55
C VAL A 259 17.73 18.34 3.96
N ASP A 260 17.47 18.14 2.67
CA ASP A 260 16.28 18.67 2.00
C ASP A 260 15.05 17.79 2.31
N ILE A 261 13.98 18.43 2.79
CA ILE A 261 12.70 17.78 3.09
C ILE A 261 11.62 18.47 2.24
N ARG A 262 11.01 17.73 1.33
CA ARG A 262 9.95 18.19 0.44
C ARG A 262 8.64 17.53 0.77
N ILE A 263 7.55 18.32 0.93
CA ILE A 263 6.21 17.83 1.27
C ILE A 263 5.26 18.12 0.13
N TYR A 264 4.53 17.07 -0.28
CA TYR A 264 3.59 17.13 -1.40
C TYR A 264 2.25 16.51 -1.03
N ASN A 265 1.19 16.95 -1.71
CA ASN A 265 -0.16 16.41 -1.60
C ASN A 265 -0.67 15.86 -2.94
N VAL A 266 0.10 16.05 -4.03
CA VAL A 266 -0.23 15.59 -5.37
C VAL A 266 0.98 14.85 -5.93
N ILE A 267 0.79 13.60 -6.38
CA ILE A 267 1.88 12.71 -6.87
C ILE A 267 2.58 13.33 -8.09
N TYR A 268 1.83 13.92 -9.00
CA TYR A 268 2.38 14.52 -10.22
C TYR A 268 3.38 15.65 -9.92
N ASN A 269 3.16 16.44 -8.88
CA ASN A 269 4.08 17.49 -8.48
C ASN A 269 5.45 16.94 -8.05
N VAL A 270 5.45 15.76 -7.38
CA VAL A 270 6.70 15.07 -7.03
C VAL A 270 7.43 14.64 -8.28
N VAL A 271 6.72 14.01 -9.22
CA VAL A 271 7.29 13.52 -10.47
C VAL A 271 7.91 14.66 -11.29
N ASP A 272 7.20 15.80 -11.40
CA ASP A 272 7.67 16.96 -12.17
C ASP A 272 8.88 17.62 -11.51
N GLU A 273 8.91 17.73 -10.20
CA GLU A 273 10.04 18.33 -9.47
C GLU A 273 11.28 17.43 -9.48
N VAL A 274 11.10 16.12 -9.34
CA VAL A 274 12.21 15.15 -9.46
C VAL A 274 12.79 15.10 -10.88
N LYS A 275 11.97 15.37 -11.92
CA LYS A 275 12.47 15.50 -13.31
C LYS A 275 13.33 16.75 -13.53
N LEU A 276 13.10 17.79 -12.73
CA LEU A 276 13.81 19.08 -12.85
C LEU A 276 15.09 19.13 -12.02
N ALA A 277 15.27 18.21 -11.07
CA ALA A 277 16.42 18.15 -10.16
C ALA A 277 17.58 17.36 -10.78
#